data_6ff0080afb5d783f891eb57e12f8ff17
#
_entry.id   6ff0080afb5d783f891eb57e12f8ff17
#
_cell.length_a   1.000
_cell.length_b   1.000
_cell.length_c   1.000
_cell.angle_alpha   90.00
_cell.angle_beta   90.00
_cell.angle_gamma   90.00
#
_symmetry.space_group_name_H-M   'P 1'
#
loop_
_entity.id
_entity.type
_entity.pdbx_description
1 polymer ?
#
loop_
_entity_poly.entity_id
_entity_poly.type
_entity_poly.pdbx_seq_one_letter_code
_entity_poly.pdbx_strand_id
1 'polypeptide(L)'
;MTARILTAALAYADCGLAVFPARPDKKCSYKSAEYSDGRNWGMTRDPVEIRADFVRWPHARIGIPTGAVNRIIVVDVDTIEGHGVDGSVALRKLEAKHGSLPQTLQAISPTGSVHHYLKHPGAGIKIKGSASELGAGIDIRGDGNMTVAPPSINPDGQAYRWINRKPIAAMPAWLIELTKDKPPRASTISQRAVAGIRRPGATPGAYGAAAIEAEIEALANTAPGVRNHALNKAAFSLFQLVGGHELDGTDVERRLIEAATVNGLVDDDGMPSVLATIKSGMRAGLQCPRSRPTR
;
A
#
# COMPACT_ATOMS: atom_id res chain seq x y z
N MET A 1 -6.64 22.82 18.99
CA MET A 1 -6.12 21.63 18.30
C MET A 1 -5.77 21.94 16.85
N THR A 2 -6.69 22.49 16.07
CA THR A 2 -6.54 22.82 14.64
C THR A 2 -5.34 23.72 14.33
N ALA A 3 -5.10 24.77 15.13
CA ALA A 3 -3.97 25.70 14.94
C ALA A 3 -2.60 24.98 14.98
N ARG A 4 -2.40 24.02 15.88
CA ARG A 4 -1.16 23.26 16.01
C ARG A 4 -0.91 22.33 14.81
N ILE A 5 -1.95 21.70 14.29
CA ILE A 5 -1.88 20.83 13.10
C ILE A 5 -1.55 21.66 11.86
N LEU A 6 -2.26 22.78 11.66
CA LEU A 6 -2.01 23.69 10.55
C LEU A 6 -0.58 24.26 10.58
N THR A 7 -0.12 24.73 11.74
CA THR A 7 1.26 25.24 11.90
C THR A 7 2.28 24.17 11.52
N ALA A 8 2.09 22.92 11.94
CA ALA A 8 2.98 21.83 11.60
C ALA A 8 2.92 21.49 10.12
N ALA A 9 1.74 21.47 9.49
CA ALA A 9 1.60 21.21 8.05
C ALA A 9 2.33 22.27 7.21
N LEU A 10 2.22 23.54 7.60
CA LEU A 10 2.97 24.63 6.96
C LEU A 10 4.48 24.48 7.16
N ALA A 11 4.93 24.12 8.36
CA ALA A 11 6.35 23.88 8.63
C ALA A 11 6.92 22.71 7.80
N TYR A 12 6.14 21.66 7.55
CA TYR A 12 6.56 20.59 6.63
C TYR A 12 6.69 21.10 5.21
N ALA A 13 5.77 21.93 4.74
CA ALA A 13 5.85 22.54 3.42
C ALA A 13 7.07 23.44 3.27
N ASP A 14 7.38 24.26 4.29
CA ASP A 14 8.58 25.09 4.35
C ASP A 14 9.87 24.26 4.29
N CYS A 15 9.85 23.03 4.83
CA CYS A 15 10.93 22.05 4.68
C CYS A 15 10.92 21.33 3.30
N GLY A 16 10.05 21.73 2.37
CA GLY A 16 9.96 21.18 1.02
C GLY A 16 9.14 19.91 0.90
N LEU A 17 8.44 19.47 1.95
CA LEU A 17 7.58 18.29 1.91
C LEU A 17 6.17 18.66 1.43
N ALA A 18 5.65 17.95 0.45
CA ALA A 18 4.24 18.01 0.11
C ALA A 18 3.41 17.31 1.20
N VAL A 19 2.29 17.92 1.58
CA VAL A 19 1.38 17.41 2.59
C VAL A 19 -0.06 17.37 2.06
N PHE A 20 -0.93 16.65 2.75
CA PHE A 20 -2.36 16.62 2.45
C PHE A 20 -3.18 16.37 3.72
N PRO A 21 -4.47 16.76 3.74
CA PRO A 21 -5.37 16.47 4.86
C PRO A 21 -5.79 15.00 4.84
N ALA A 22 -5.18 14.18 5.70
CA ALA A 22 -5.49 12.77 5.83
C ALA A 22 -6.68 12.55 6.77
N ARG A 23 -7.54 11.59 6.42
CA ARG A 23 -8.69 11.20 7.26
C ARG A 23 -8.25 10.56 8.57
N PRO A 24 -8.93 10.81 9.68
CA PRO A 24 -8.59 10.20 10.98
C PRO A 24 -9.00 8.73 11.08
N ASP A 25 -10.04 8.32 10.36
CA ASP A 25 -10.68 7.01 10.38
C ASP A 25 -10.13 6.03 9.32
N LYS A 26 -9.51 6.56 8.27
CA LYS A 26 -9.04 5.75 7.13
C LYS A 26 -7.64 6.17 6.68
N LYS A 27 -6.91 5.25 6.03
CA LYS A 27 -5.60 5.54 5.40
C LYS A 27 -5.78 6.21 4.02
N CYS A 28 -6.55 7.30 3.95
CA CYS A 28 -6.80 8.05 2.71
C CYS A 28 -6.84 9.56 2.94
N SER A 29 -6.87 10.31 1.84
CA SER A 29 -7.03 11.76 1.85
C SER A 29 -8.50 12.16 1.99
N TYR A 30 -8.75 13.34 2.57
CA TYR A 30 -10.03 14.03 2.45
C TYR A 30 -10.27 14.57 1.05
N LYS A 31 -9.19 14.83 0.29
CA LYS A 31 -9.29 15.36 -1.07
C LYS A 31 -9.67 14.24 -2.02
N SER A 32 -10.92 14.26 -2.47
CA SER A 32 -11.39 13.43 -3.60
C SER A 32 -10.78 13.91 -4.92
N ALA A 33 -11.11 13.23 -6.03
CA ALA A 33 -10.66 13.64 -7.36
C ALA A 33 -11.00 15.11 -7.68
N GLU A 34 -12.14 15.61 -7.18
CA GLU A 34 -12.62 16.99 -7.36
C GLU A 34 -11.67 18.03 -6.74
N TYR A 35 -11.04 17.72 -5.60
CA TYR A 35 -10.16 18.64 -4.88
C TYR A 35 -8.67 18.32 -5.06
N SER A 36 -8.34 17.27 -5.75
CA SER A 36 -6.96 16.80 -5.88
C SER A 36 -6.21 17.42 -7.03
N ASP A 37 -6.92 17.97 -8.00
CA ASP A 37 -6.34 18.52 -9.23
C ASP A 37 -5.46 17.48 -9.98
N GLY A 38 -5.88 16.21 -9.93
CA GLY A 38 -5.13 15.08 -10.48
C GLY A 38 -3.86 14.71 -9.70
N ARG A 39 -3.54 15.40 -8.62
CA ARG A 39 -2.37 15.10 -7.79
C ARG A 39 -2.65 13.91 -6.88
N ASN A 40 -1.67 13.02 -6.79
CA ASN A 40 -1.75 11.87 -5.88
C ASN A 40 -1.98 12.35 -4.43
N TRP A 41 -2.96 11.79 -3.73
CA TRP A 41 -3.44 12.22 -2.41
C TRP A 41 -3.98 13.65 -2.36
N GLY A 42 -4.03 14.40 -3.46
CA GLY A 42 -4.29 15.84 -3.48
C GLY A 42 -3.22 16.65 -2.74
N MET A 43 -1.99 16.15 -2.71
CA MET A 43 -0.86 16.76 -2.01
C MET A 43 -0.50 18.14 -2.55
N THR A 44 0.00 18.99 -1.67
CA THR A 44 0.46 20.34 -2.03
C THR A 44 1.61 20.80 -1.14
N ARG A 45 2.39 21.78 -1.64
CA ARG A 45 3.35 22.57 -0.87
C ARG A 45 2.93 24.04 -0.75
N ASP A 46 1.83 24.41 -1.45
CA ASP A 46 1.31 25.77 -1.42
C ASP A 46 0.70 26.10 -0.06
N PRO A 47 1.24 27.11 0.66
CA PRO A 47 0.74 27.48 1.98
C PRO A 47 -0.70 28.01 1.95
N VAL A 48 -1.16 28.58 0.83
CA VAL A 48 -2.53 29.05 0.67
C VAL A 48 -3.48 27.85 0.61
N GLU A 49 -3.17 26.88 -0.19
CA GLU A 49 -3.94 25.64 -0.32
C GLU A 49 -3.93 24.83 0.99
N ILE A 50 -2.77 24.73 1.67
CA ILE A 50 -2.67 24.05 2.97
C ILE A 50 -3.59 24.71 4.00
N ARG A 51 -3.62 26.05 4.08
CA ARG A 51 -4.52 26.77 4.99
C ARG A 51 -5.99 26.47 4.67
N ALA A 52 -6.37 26.54 3.41
CA ALA A 52 -7.73 26.24 2.97
C ALA A 52 -8.13 24.81 3.31
N ASP A 53 -7.24 23.85 3.06
CA ASP A 53 -7.48 22.42 3.33
C ASP A 53 -7.72 22.16 4.84
N PHE A 54 -6.84 22.65 5.71
CA PHE A 54 -6.95 22.39 7.15
C PHE A 54 -8.01 23.26 7.86
N VAL A 55 -8.48 24.34 7.24
CA VAL A 55 -9.70 25.06 7.65
C VAL A 55 -10.94 24.28 7.26
N ARG A 56 -10.97 23.74 6.04
CA ARG A 56 -12.09 22.93 5.53
C ARG A 56 -12.25 21.62 6.30
N TRP A 57 -11.15 20.97 6.66
CA TRP A 57 -11.13 19.70 7.40
C TRP A 57 -10.36 19.83 8.73
N PRO A 58 -10.99 20.43 9.75
CA PRO A 58 -10.31 20.80 11.02
C PRO A 58 -9.86 19.60 11.85
N HIS A 59 -10.39 18.40 11.58
CA HIS A 59 -10.00 17.15 12.24
C HIS A 59 -9.03 16.32 11.41
N ALA A 60 -8.54 16.84 10.29
CA ALA A 60 -7.59 16.14 9.45
C ALA A 60 -6.27 15.89 10.18
N ARG A 61 -5.69 14.72 9.91
CA ARG A 61 -4.28 14.43 10.23
C ARG A 61 -3.39 14.94 9.10
N ILE A 62 -2.11 15.12 9.38
CA ILE A 62 -1.14 15.50 8.35
C ILE A 62 -0.67 14.22 7.66
N GLY A 63 -1.11 14.03 6.41
CA GLY A 63 -0.57 12.99 5.53
C GLY A 63 0.66 13.52 4.79
N ILE A 64 1.74 12.73 4.78
CA ILE A 64 2.93 12.99 3.99
C ILE A 64 3.07 11.86 2.97
N PRO A 65 2.94 12.14 1.65
CA PRO A 65 3.23 11.16 0.62
C PRO A 65 4.68 10.70 0.69
N THR A 66 4.91 9.40 0.56
CA THR A 66 6.25 8.80 0.53
C THR A 66 6.69 8.50 -0.90
N GLY A 67 7.97 8.21 -1.07
CA GLY A 67 8.59 7.95 -2.36
C GLY A 67 9.35 9.17 -2.91
N ALA A 68 9.59 9.15 -4.22
CA ALA A 68 10.38 10.15 -4.94
C ALA A 68 9.82 11.59 -4.79
N VAL A 69 8.51 11.74 -4.63
CA VAL A 69 7.81 13.04 -4.52
C VAL A 69 8.30 13.89 -3.34
N ASN A 70 8.53 13.27 -2.20
CA ASN A 70 9.06 13.90 -0.98
C ASN A 70 10.49 13.43 -0.64
N ARG A 71 11.06 12.58 -1.48
CA ARG A 71 12.40 11.99 -1.30
C ARG A 71 12.55 11.24 0.02
N ILE A 72 11.47 10.66 0.53
CA ILE A 72 11.46 9.88 1.77
C ILE A 72 10.79 8.52 1.57
N ILE A 73 11.31 7.54 2.30
CA ILE A 73 10.72 6.22 2.51
C ILE A 73 10.51 6.07 4.01
N VAL A 74 9.47 5.34 4.42
CA VAL A 74 9.28 5.02 5.84
C VAL A 74 9.25 3.50 6.00
N VAL A 75 10.07 3.02 6.94
CA VAL A 75 9.96 1.67 7.50
C VAL A 75 9.11 1.79 8.74
N ASP A 76 7.93 1.23 8.67
CA ASP A 76 6.91 1.23 9.72
C ASP A 76 6.98 -0.12 10.44
N VAL A 77 7.37 -0.08 11.72
CA VAL A 77 7.58 -1.27 12.56
C VAL A 77 6.45 -1.34 13.58
N ASP A 78 5.55 -2.28 13.35
CA ASP A 78 4.33 -2.45 14.13
C ASP A 78 4.57 -3.01 15.51
N THR A 79 3.61 -2.80 16.41
CA THR A 79 3.58 -3.34 17.77
C THR A 79 2.37 -4.25 17.97
N ILE A 80 2.44 -5.09 19.01
CA ILE A 80 1.34 -5.98 19.39
C ILE A 80 0.06 -5.19 19.66
N GLU A 81 0.18 -4.04 20.36
CA GLU A 81 -0.95 -3.18 20.72
C GLU A 81 -1.64 -2.58 19.51
N GLY A 82 -0.89 -2.30 18.44
CA GLY A 82 -1.42 -1.68 17.23
C GLY A 82 -1.99 -2.68 16.22
N HIS A 83 -1.27 -3.78 16.03
CA HIS A 83 -1.52 -4.69 14.89
C HIS A 83 -1.47 -6.17 15.27
N GLY A 84 -1.38 -6.53 16.55
CA GLY A 84 -1.32 -7.91 17.02
C GLY A 84 -0.02 -8.63 16.70
N VAL A 85 1.02 -7.90 16.25
CA VAL A 85 2.33 -8.45 15.86
C VAL A 85 3.47 -7.53 16.31
N ASP A 86 4.56 -8.13 16.82
CA ASP A 86 5.79 -7.40 17.16
C ASP A 86 6.76 -7.39 15.98
N GLY A 87 6.70 -6.32 15.18
CA GLY A 87 7.59 -6.10 14.05
C GLY A 87 9.07 -5.96 14.44
N SER A 88 9.37 -5.60 15.71
CA SER A 88 10.74 -5.48 16.18
C SER A 88 11.51 -6.81 16.14
N VAL A 89 10.81 -7.93 16.29
CA VAL A 89 11.40 -9.28 16.18
C VAL A 89 11.85 -9.54 14.75
N ALA A 90 11.01 -9.19 13.77
CA ALA A 90 11.34 -9.35 12.36
C ALA A 90 12.46 -8.38 11.95
N LEU A 91 12.43 -7.14 12.45
CA LEU A 91 13.48 -6.15 12.19
C LEU A 91 14.85 -6.63 12.69
N ARG A 92 14.93 -7.13 13.93
CA ARG A 92 16.19 -7.69 14.48
C ARG A 92 16.75 -8.84 13.62
N LYS A 93 15.87 -9.70 13.08
CA LYS A 93 16.28 -10.79 12.18
C LYS A 93 16.83 -10.26 10.85
N LEU A 94 16.21 -9.23 10.28
CA LEU A 94 16.71 -8.57 9.07
C LEU A 94 18.05 -7.90 9.31
N GLU A 95 18.16 -7.17 10.41
CA GLU A 95 19.41 -6.49 10.79
C GLU A 95 20.56 -7.46 11.07
N ALA A 96 20.30 -8.56 11.72
CA ALA A 96 21.30 -9.62 11.95
C ALA A 96 21.80 -10.23 10.63
N LYS A 97 20.96 -10.29 9.61
CA LYS A 97 21.30 -10.86 8.30
C LYS A 97 21.95 -9.85 7.35
N HIS A 98 21.56 -8.61 7.40
CA HIS A 98 21.90 -7.63 6.37
C HIS A 98 22.66 -6.40 6.90
N GLY A 99 22.75 -6.23 8.21
CA GLY A 99 23.28 -5.04 8.87
C GLY A 99 22.19 -4.11 9.38
N SER A 100 22.50 -3.35 10.42
CA SER A 100 21.53 -2.50 11.12
C SER A 100 20.99 -1.37 10.24
N LEU A 101 19.74 -0.96 10.51
CA LEU A 101 19.24 0.31 10.00
C LEU A 101 20.09 1.47 10.53
N PRO A 102 20.37 2.48 9.71
CA PRO A 102 21.10 3.66 10.16
C PRO A 102 20.29 4.42 11.22
N GLN A 103 20.99 5.10 12.11
CA GLN A 103 20.35 6.04 13.01
C GLN A 103 19.73 7.18 12.20
N THR A 104 18.41 7.37 12.31
CA THR A 104 17.63 8.28 11.49
C THR A 104 16.52 8.97 12.27
N LEU A 105 15.82 9.91 11.65
CA LEU A 105 14.60 10.50 12.18
C LEU A 105 13.55 9.42 12.43
N GLN A 106 12.93 9.45 13.61
CA GLN A 106 11.91 8.49 14.00
C GLN A 106 10.70 9.17 14.60
N ALA A 107 9.52 8.66 14.26
CA ALA A 107 8.27 9.00 14.93
C ALA A 107 7.66 7.75 15.57
N ILE A 108 6.82 7.95 16.57
CA ILE A 108 6.01 6.90 17.17
C ILE A 108 4.53 7.18 16.92
N SER A 109 3.81 6.16 16.52
CA SER A 109 2.35 6.21 16.37
C SER A 109 1.66 6.16 17.74
N PRO A 110 0.36 6.49 17.82
CA PRO A 110 -0.43 6.31 19.04
C PRO A 110 -0.42 4.89 19.60
N THR A 111 -0.30 3.90 18.75
CA THR A 111 -0.27 2.46 19.11
C THR A 111 1.14 1.91 19.33
N GLY A 112 2.14 2.78 19.36
CA GLY A 112 3.53 2.41 19.63
C GLY A 112 4.37 2.02 18.41
N SER A 113 3.78 1.86 17.21
CA SER A 113 4.54 1.56 15.99
C SER A 113 5.59 2.63 15.73
N VAL A 114 6.81 2.21 15.34
CA VAL A 114 7.93 3.12 15.10
C VAL A 114 8.14 3.31 13.61
N HIS A 115 8.05 4.55 13.17
CA HIS A 115 8.28 4.98 11.80
C HIS A 115 9.73 5.46 11.64
N HIS A 116 10.56 4.73 10.91
CA HIS A 116 11.93 5.11 10.58
C HIS A 116 11.93 5.82 9.22
N TYR A 117 12.27 7.10 9.20
CA TYR A 117 12.32 7.90 7.98
C TYR A 117 13.69 7.75 7.32
N LEU A 118 13.72 7.36 6.06
CA LEU A 118 14.95 7.18 5.26
C LEU A 118 14.85 8.02 3.98
N LYS A 119 16.00 8.46 3.46
CA LYS A 119 16.05 9.14 2.16
C LYS A 119 15.72 8.16 1.05
N HIS A 120 14.82 8.55 0.16
CA HIS A 120 14.60 7.82 -1.09
C HIS A 120 15.90 7.74 -1.89
N PRO A 121 16.24 6.59 -2.50
CA PRO A 121 17.54 6.39 -3.17
C PRO A 121 17.76 7.26 -4.42
N GLY A 122 16.72 7.95 -4.91
CA GLY A 122 16.84 8.89 -6.02
C GLY A 122 16.18 8.43 -7.32
N ALA A 123 16.44 9.20 -8.37
CA ALA A 123 15.82 8.97 -9.68
C ALA A 123 16.21 7.61 -10.29
N GLY A 124 15.24 6.99 -10.95
CA GLY A 124 15.41 5.70 -11.62
C GLY A 124 15.25 4.47 -10.72
N ILE A 125 15.14 4.64 -9.42
CA ILE A 125 14.85 3.55 -8.48
C ILE A 125 13.44 3.75 -7.92
N LYS A 126 12.54 2.82 -8.18
CA LYS A 126 11.22 2.80 -7.58
C LYS A 126 11.23 1.86 -6.39
N ILE A 127 10.83 2.35 -5.24
CA ILE A 127 10.70 1.56 -4.01
C ILE A 127 9.26 1.11 -3.88
N LYS A 128 9.04 -0.19 -3.94
CA LYS A 128 7.72 -0.80 -3.78
C LYS A 128 7.27 -0.67 -2.33
N GLY A 129 6.05 -0.15 -2.13
CA GLY A 129 5.38 -0.27 -0.84
C GLY A 129 4.97 -1.72 -0.58
N SER A 130 5.08 -2.16 0.66
CA SER A 130 4.68 -3.52 1.05
C SER A 130 4.17 -3.56 2.48
N ALA A 131 3.32 -4.54 2.77
CA ALA A 131 2.83 -4.83 4.11
C ALA A 131 3.34 -6.22 4.52
N SER A 132 4.16 -6.28 5.56
CA SER A 132 4.73 -7.51 6.14
C SER A 132 5.52 -8.42 5.16
N GLU A 133 5.89 -7.94 3.97
CA GLU A 133 6.66 -8.75 2.98
C GLU A 133 8.12 -8.99 3.45
N LEU A 134 8.71 -8.07 4.19
CA LEU A 134 10.06 -8.21 4.74
C LEU A 134 10.10 -8.97 6.07
N GLY A 135 8.95 -9.14 6.68
CA GLY A 135 8.76 -9.83 7.94
C GLY A 135 7.47 -9.35 8.62
N ALA A 136 6.89 -10.19 9.47
CA ALA A 136 5.64 -9.86 10.15
C ALA A 136 5.77 -8.53 10.91
N GLY A 137 4.85 -7.60 10.68
CA GLY A 137 4.84 -6.28 11.31
C GLY A 137 5.89 -5.29 10.79
N ILE A 138 6.46 -5.52 9.60
CA ILE A 138 7.32 -4.55 8.92
C ILE A 138 6.64 -4.11 7.63
N ASP A 139 6.21 -2.86 7.59
CA ASP A 139 5.62 -2.25 6.40
C ASP A 139 6.60 -1.25 5.77
N ILE A 140 6.67 -1.25 4.45
CA ILE A 140 7.42 -0.27 3.68
C ILE A 140 6.44 0.73 3.07
N ARG A 141 6.55 2.00 3.46
CA ARG A 141 5.85 3.10 2.81
C ARG A 141 6.76 3.64 1.71
N GLY A 142 6.66 3.04 0.52
CA GLY A 142 7.44 3.34 -0.66
C GLY A 142 6.80 4.38 -1.57
N ASP A 143 7.07 4.30 -2.89
CA ASP A 143 6.50 5.19 -3.88
C ASP A 143 4.98 5.04 -4.00
N GLY A 144 4.27 6.17 -3.95
CA GLY A 144 2.81 6.21 -4.02
C GLY A 144 2.09 5.93 -2.71
N ASN A 145 2.80 5.57 -1.64
CA ASN A 145 2.23 5.43 -0.30
C ASN A 145 2.22 6.77 0.46
N MET A 146 1.85 6.69 1.73
CA MET A 146 1.83 7.83 2.65
C MET A 146 2.15 7.39 4.07
N THR A 147 2.53 8.35 4.90
CA THR A 147 2.62 8.21 6.35
C THR A 147 1.87 9.33 7.04
N VAL A 148 1.38 9.08 8.25
CA VAL A 148 0.82 10.13 9.11
C VAL A 148 1.96 10.73 9.95
N ALA A 149 2.07 12.06 9.91
CA ALA A 149 3.17 12.77 10.58
C ALA A 149 2.74 13.38 11.92
N PRO A 150 3.68 13.49 12.88
CA PRO A 150 3.44 14.31 14.08
C PRO A 150 3.11 15.79 13.74
N PRO A 151 2.32 16.47 14.51
CA PRO A 151 1.66 16.08 15.75
C PRO A 151 0.22 15.58 15.55
N SER A 152 -0.04 14.88 14.45
CA SER A 152 -1.38 14.33 14.15
C SER A 152 -1.91 13.50 15.32
N ILE A 153 -3.24 13.46 15.44
CA ILE A 153 -3.94 12.82 16.56
C ILE A 153 -4.87 11.75 15.99
N ASN A 154 -4.95 10.59 16.63
CA ASN A 154 -5.91 9.55 16.28
C ASN A 154 -7.32 9.88 16.81
N PRO A 155 -8.38 9.14 16.44
CA PRO A 155 -9.72 9.36 16.95
C PRO A 155 -9.84 9.30 18.49
N ASP A 156 -8.97 8.53 19.14
CA ASP A 156 -8.93 8.38 20.61
C ASP A 156 -8.18 9.54 21.32
N GLY A 157 -7.76 10.57 20.58
CA GLY A 157 -7.08 11.73 21.14
C GLY A 157 -5.58 11.57 21.38
N GLN A 158 -4.99 10.44 20.97
CA GLN A 158 -3.57 10.16 21.15
C GLN A 158 -2.75 10.68 19.96
N ALA A 159 -1.57 11.23 20.23
CA ALA A 159 -0.77 11.93 19.23
C ALA A 159 0.39 11.07 18.67
N TYR A 160 0.62 11.21 17.37
CA TYR A 160 1.92 10.89 16.78
C TYR A 160 2.98 11.84 17.31
N ARG A 161 4.17 11.33 17.63
CA ARG A 161 5.26 12.12 18.24
C ARG A 161 6.60 11.79 17.59
N TRP A 162 7.47 12.78 17.45
CA TRP A 162 8.88 12.54 17.14
C TRP A 162 9.59 11.91 18.34
N ILE A 163 10.30 10.80 18.13
CA ILE A 163 11.14 10.16 19.15
C ILE A 163 12.47 10.91 19.28
N ASN A 164 12.97 11.42 18.15
CA ASN A 164 14.26 12.11 18.08
C ASN A 164 14.21 13.24 17.02
N ARG A 165 15.32 13.95 16.86
CA ARG A 165 15.53 15.00 15.85
C ARG A 165 16.76 14.73 14.98
N LYS A 166 17.11 13.45 14.76
CA LYS A 166 18.20 13.07 13.91
C LYS A 166 17.92 13.45 12.45
N PRO A 167 18.96 13.74 11.65
CA PRO A 167 18.75 13.91 10.21
C PRO A 167 18.24 12.62 9.58
N ILE A 168 17.47 12.75 8.51
CA ILE A 168 16.99 11.60 7.72
C ILE A 168 18.21 10.97 7.03
N ALA A 169 18.53 9.73 7.39
CA ALA A 169 19.66 8.98 6.87
C ALA A 169 19.39 8.40 5.47
N ALA A 170 20.44 8.07 4.75
CA ALA A 170 20.34 7.36 3.49
C ALA A 170 19.73 5.96 3.71
N MET A 171 18.92 5.50 2.77
CA MET A 171 18.42 4.12 2.77
C MET A 171 19.59 3.15 2.54
N PRO A 172 19.78 2.13 3.39
CA PRO A 172 20.89 1.21 3.22
C PRO A 172 20.73 0.34 1.97
N ALA A 173 21.84 -0.01 1.34
CA ALA A 173 21.85 -0.72 0.06
C ALA A 173 21.06 -2.04 0.10
N TRP A 174 21.17 -2.81 1.20
CA TRP A 174 20.43 -4.05 1.34
C TRP A 174 18.91 -3.84 1.35
N LEU A 175 18.43 -2.75 1.95
CA LEU A 175 17.00 -2.46 2.01
C LEU A 175 16.50 -1.99 0.63
N ILE A 176 17.30 -1.23 -0.11
CA ILE A 176 17.00 -0.88 -1.51
C ILE A 176 16.84 -2.17 -2.34
N GLU A 177 17.78 -3.11 -2.24
CA GLU A 177 17.73 -4.37 -2.99
C GLU A 177 16.50 -5.23 -2.67
N LEU A 178 16.05 -5.22 -1.43
CA LEU A 178 14.86 -5.97 -1.00
C LEU A 178 13.54 -5.31 -1.42
N THR A 179 13.53 -3.98 -1.57
CA THR A 179 12.28 -3.20 -1.77
C THR A 179 12.17 -2.54 -3.14
N LYS A 180 13.27 -2.45 -3.91
CA LYS A 180 13.19 -1.90 -5.26
C LYS A 180 12.22 -2.69 -6.13
N ASP A 181 11.40 -1.96 -6.88
CA ASP A 181 10.52 -2.56 -7.87
C ASP A 181 11.42 -3.26 -8.92
N LYS A 182 11.35 -4.58 -8.95
CA LYS A 182 12.11 -5.36 -9.92
C LYS A 182 11.39 -5.21 -11.26
N PRO A 183 12.10 -4.83 -12.34
CA PRO A 183 11.48 -4.91 -13.65
C PRO A 183 10.93 -6.33 -13.82
N PRO A 184 9.73 -6.49 -14.42
CA PRO A 184 9.22 -7.81 -14.70
C PRO A 184 10.37 -8.57 -15.37
N ARG A 185 10.73 -9.73 -14.80
CA ARG A 185 11.67 -10.63 -15.50
C ARG A 185 11.17 -10.73 -16.93
N ALA A 186 12.00 -10.33 -17.87
CA ALA A 186 11.72 -10.51 -19.28
C ALA A 186 11.56 -12.02 -19.50
N SER A 187 10.38 -12.54 -19.19
CA SER A 187 9.92 -13.77 -19.80
C SER A 187 9.74 -13.37 -21.26
N THR A 188 10.45 -14.03 -22.14
CA THR A 188 10.23 -14.02 -23.58
C THR A 188 8.79 -14.47 -23.83
N ILE A 189 7.84 -13.55 -23.60
CA ILE A 189 6.44 -13.76 -23.94
C ILE A 189 6.35 -13.42 -25.43
N SER A 190 6.34 -14.47 -26.22
CA SER A 190 5.97 -14.42 -27.62
C SER A 190 4.73 -13.53 -27.77
N GLN A 191 4.79 -12.55 -28.67
CA GLN A 191 3.67 -11.63 -29.05
C GLN A 191 2.42 -12.37 -29.53
N ARG A 192 2.41 -13.71 -29.52
CA ARG A 192 1.25 -14.57 -29.80
C ARG A 192 0.19 -14.62 -28.70
N ALA A 193 0.52 -14.26 -27.43
CA ALA A 193 -0.41 -14.40 -26.31
C ALA A 193 -1.49 -13.32 -26.25
N VAL A 194 -1.31 -12.16 -26.89
CA VAL A 194 -2.27 -11.05 -26.83
C VAL A 194 -3.43 -11.21 -27.81
N ALA A 195 -3.29 -12.04 -28.84
CA ALA A 195 -4.34 -12.26 -29.87
C ALA A 195 -5.39 -13.32 -29.47
N GLY A 196 -5.24 -13.99 -28.31
CA GLY A 196 -6.08 -15.11 -27.89
C GLY A 196 -7.19 -14.81 -26.88
N ILE A 197 -7.45 -13.55 -26.52
CA ILE A 197 -8.38 -13.16 -25.42
C ILE A 197 -9.87 -13.27 -25.82
N ARG A 198 -10.21 -13.79 -26.96
CA ARG A 198 -11.62 -13.99 -27.38
C ARG A 198 -11.95 -15.45 -27.64
N ARG A 199 -12.31 -16.18 -26.55
CA ARG A 199 -13.31 -17.26 -26.63
C ARG A 199 -14.22 -17.16 -25.41
N PRO A 200 -15.44 -16.62 -25.53
CA PRO A 200 -16.50 -16.81 -24.54
C PRO A 200 -16.89 -18.30 -24.59
N GLY A 201 -16.89 -18.98 -23.44
CA GLY A 201 -17.51 -20.29 -23.30
C GLY A 201 -16.61 -21.48 -22.99
N ALA A 202 -15.38 -21.31 -22.53
CA ALA A 202 -14.63 -22.44 -21.97
C ALA A 202 -15.20 -22.77 -20.59
N THR A 203 -15.83 -23.93 -20.44
CA THR A 203 -16.23 -24.48 -19.14
C THR A 203 -14.95 -24.68 -18.31
N PRO A 204 -14.85 -24.14 -17.08
CA PRO A 204 -13.67 -24.34 -16.24
C PRO A 204 -13.35 -25.82 -16.10
N GLY A 205 -12.09 -26.19 -16.31
CA GLY A 205 -11.64 -27.54 -15.96
C GLY A 205 -11.82 -27.79 -14.46
N ALA A 206 -11.93 -29.01 -13.99
CA ALA A 206 -12.09 -29.34 -12.57
C ALA A 206 -11.01 -28.68 -11.68
N TYR A 207 -9.82 -28.46 -12.23
CA TYR A 207 -8.72 -27.77 -11.55
C TYR A 207 -9.00 -26.27 -11.35
N GLY A 208 -9.43 -25.60 -12.40
CA GLY A 208 -9.80 -24.16 -12.32
C GLY A 208 -11.00 -23.94 -11.42
N ALA A 209 -12.02 -24.81 -11.50
CA ALA A 209 -13.20 -24.76 -10.66
C ALA A 209 -12.86 -24.89 -9.17
N ALA A 210 -12.03 -25.86 -8.79
CA ALA A 210 -11.59 -26.02 -7.40
C ALA A 210 -10.76 -24.83 -6.89
N ALA A 211 -9.88 -24.26 -7.74
CA ALA A 211 -9.04 -23.14 -7.37
C ALA A 211 -9.85 -21.85 -7.14
N ILE A 212 -10.86 -21.58 -7.98
CA ILE A 212 -11.69 -20.37 -7.82
C ILE A 212 -12.55 -20.46 -6.55
N GLU A 213 -13.14 -21.63 -6.26
CA GLU A 213 -13.92 -21.82 -5.02
C GLU A 213 -13.06 -21.56 -3.78
N ALA A 214 -11.86 -22.13 -3.69
CA ALA A 214 -10.98 -21.98 -2.55
C ALA A 214 -10.52 -20.52 -2.33
N GLU A 215 -10.13 -19.82 -3.39
CA GLU A 215 -9.68 -18.41 -3.29
C GLU A 215 -10.83 -17.47 -2.95
N ILE A 216 -12.03 -17.70 -3.50
CA ILE A 216 -13.22 -16.88 -3.24
C ILE A 216 -13.72 -17.09 -1.80
N GLU A 217 -13.76 -18.33 -1.32
CA GLU A 217 -14.13 -18.66 0.07
C GLU A 217 -13.14 -18.03 1.06
N ALA A 218 -11.85 -18.16 0.83
CA ALA A 218 -10.81 -17.55 1.66
C ALA A 218 -10.94 -16.02 1.69
N LEU A 219 -11.22 -15.39 0.55
CA LEU A 219 -11.42 -13.95 0.46
C LEU A 219 -12.68 -13.49 1.21
N ALA A 220 -13.80 -14.18 1.04
CA ALA A 220 -15.07 -13.86 1.71
C ALA A 220 -14.95 -13.92 3.24
N ASN A 221 -14.11 -14.82 3.76
CA ASN A 221 -13.87 -14.99 5.20
C ASN A 221 -12.71 -14.13 5.75
N THR A 222 -12.17 -13.21 4.96
CA THR A 222 -11.00 -12.41 5.38
C THR A 222 -11.40 -11.32 6.37
N ALA A 223 -10.66 -11.25 7.49
CA ALA A 223 -10.88 -10.27 8.55
C ALA A 223 -10.58 -8.81 8.11
N PRO A 224 -11.21 -7.80 8.76
CA PRO A 224 -10.89 -6.40 8.54
C PRO A 224 -9.38 -6.08 8.68
N GLY A 225 -8.91 -5.07 7.93
CA GLY A 225 -7.52 -4.62 7.95
C GLY A 225 -6.60 -5.32 6.94
N VAL A 226 -6.91 -6.56 6.52
CA VAL A 226 -6.13 -7.30 5.52
C VAL A 226 -6.91 -7.63 4.24
N ARG A 227 -8.19 -7.23 4.17
CA ARG A 227 -9.12 -7.55 3.05
C ARG A 227 -8.60 -7.11 1.69
N ASN A 228 -8.08 -5.88 1.57
CA ASN A 228 -7.58 -5.36 0.30
C ASN A 228 -6.31 -6.10 -0.18
N HIS A 229 -5.44 -6.52 0.75
CA HIS A 229 -4.30 -7.37 0.43
C HIS A 229 -4.74 -8.76 -0.03
N ALA A 230 -5.70 -9.37 0.65
CA ALA A 230 -6.26 -10.67 0.28
C ALA A 230 -6.93 -10.60 -1.10
N LEU A 231 -7.69 -9.55 -1.40
CA LEU A 231 -8.29 -9.32 -2.72
C LEU A 231 -7.23 -9.24 -3.83
N ASN A 232 -6.15 -8.48 -3.62
CA ASN A 232 -5.06 -8.38 -4.61
C ASN A 232 -4.41 -9.74 -4.84
N LYS A 233 -4.14 -10.50 -3.78
CA LYS A 233 -3.56 -11.85 -3.85
C LYS A 233 -4.47 -12.83 -4.58
N ALA A 234 -5.77 -12.85 -4.26
CA ALA A 234 -6.76 -13.70 -4.93
C ALA A 234 -6.88 -13.33 -6.42
N ALA A 235 -6.97 -12.03 -6.74
CA ALA A 235 -6.98 -11.57 -8.12
C ALA A 235 -5.71 -12.01 -8.88
N PHE A 236 -4.52 -11.84 -8.31
CA PHE A 236 -3.28 -12.30 -8.91
C PHE A 236 -3.30 -13.81 -9.18
N SER A 237 -3.65 -14.62 -8.18
CA SER A 237 -3.68 -16.09 -8.27
C SER A 237 -4.67 -16.58 -9.33
N LEU A 238 -5.89 -16.04 -9.36
CA LEU A 238 -6.93 -16.44 -10.28
C LEU A 238 -6.66 -15.97 -11.71
N PHE A 239 -6.12 -14.77 -11.90
CA PHE A 239 -5.77 -14.28 -13.23
C PHE A 239 -4.52 -14.95 -13.83
N GLN A 240 -3.68 -15.61 -13.02
CA GLN A 240 -2.69 -16.56 -13.54
C GLN A 240 -3.37 -17.74 -14.26
N LEU A 241 -4.47 -18.26 -13.69
CA LEU A 241 -5.25 -19.35 -14.30
C LEU A 241 -6.04 -18.88 -15.53
N VAL A 242 -6.52 -17.64 -15.54
CA VAL A 242 -7.09 -17.03 -16.75
C VAL A 242 -6.06 -16.94 -17.86
N GLY A 243 -4.84 -16.49 -17.56
CA GLY A 243 -3.72 -16.47 -18.50
C GLY A 243 -3.32 -17.88 -19.00
N GLY A 244 -3.51 -18.91 -18.17
CA GLY A 244 -3.32 -20.32 -18.50
C GLY A 244 -4.52 -21.00 -19.18
N HIS A 245 -5.59 -20.25 -19.51
CA HIS A 245 -6.83 -20.75 -20.14
C HIS A 245 -7.62 -21.76 -19.29
N GLU A 246 -7.43 -21.77 -17.97
CA GLU A 246 -8.15 -22.62 -17.01
C GLU A 246 -9.44 -21.99 -16.49
N LEU A 247 -9.56 -20.64 -16.55
CA LEU A 247 -10.69 -19.86 -16.05
C LEU A 247 -11.11 -18.76 -17.03
N ASP A 248 -12.39 -18.37 -16.97
CA ASP A 248 -12.91 -17.17 -17.63
C ASP A 248 -12.65 -15.91 -16.80
N GLY A 249 -12.08 -14.88 -17.43
CA GLY A 249 -11.71 -13.66 -16.73
C GLY A 249 -12.90 -12.84 -16.23
N THR A 250 -14.02 -12.87 -16.94
CA THR A 250 -15.24 -12.14 -16.56
C THR A 250 -15.89 -12.79 -15.33
N ASP A 251 -15.92 -14.11 -15.28
CA ASP A 251 -16.43 -14.84 -14.11
C ASP A 251 -15.55 -14.62 -12.89
N VAL A 252 -14.22 -14.65 -13.06
CA VAL A 252 -13.27 -14.36 -11.98
C VAL A 252 -13.49 -12.95 -11.43
N GLU A 253 -13.58 -11.93 -12.30
CA GLU A 253 -13.78 -10.53 -11.86
C GLU A 253 -15.10 -10.38 -11.09
N ARG A 254 -16.20 -10.94 -11.60
CA ARG A 254 -17.52 -10.91 -10.96
C ARG A 254 -17.46 -11.52 -9.54
N ARG A 255 -16.88 -12.72 -9.41
CA ARG A 255 -16.79 -13.43 -8.13
C ARG A 255 -15.88 -12.75 -7.11
N LEU A 256 -14.80 -12.12 -7.55
CA LEU A 256 -13.94 -11.30 -6.69
C LEU A 256 -14.70 -10.08 -6.12
N ILE A 257 -15.53 -9.42 -6.94
CA ILE A 257 -16.37 -8.30 -6.49
C ILE A 257 -17.40 -8.80 -5.48
N GLU A 258 -18.08 -9.91 -5.75
CA GLU A 258 -19.05 -10.52 -4.82
C GLU A 258 -18.41 -10.85 -3.47
N ALA A 259 -17.25 -11.50 -3.46
CA ALA A 259 -16.51 -11.81 -2.22
C ALA A 259 -16.03 -10.56 -1.47
N ALA A 260 -15.60 -9.52 -2.19
CA ALA A 260 -15.23 -8.24 -1.59
C ALA A 260 -16.43 -7.48 -1.01
N THR A 261 -17.62 -7.70 -1.54
CA THR A 261 -18.87 -7.17 -0.98
C THR A 261 -19.26 -7.94 0.28
N VAL A 262 -19.22 -9.27 0.24
CA VAL A 262 -19.55 -10.14 1.38
C VAL A 262 -18.65 -9.88 2.58
N ASN A 263 -17.35 -9.69 2.38
CA ASN A 263 -16.44 -9.42 3.49
C ASN A 263 -16.44 -7.94 3.95
N GLY A 264 -17.24 -7.07 3.35
CA GLY A 264 -17.37 -5.66 3.72
C GLY A 264 -16.27 -4.73 3.19
N LEU A 265 -15.41 -5.18 2.28
CA LEU A 265 -14.35 -4.33 1.72
C LEU A 265 -14.94 -3.22 0.82
N VAL A 266 -16.05 -3.50 0.13
CA VAL A 266 -16.74 -2.49 -0.70
C VAL A 266 -17.30 -1.36 0.17
N ASP A 267 -17.82 -1.70 1.35
CA ASP A 267 -18.34 -0.69 2.31
C ASP A 267 -17.20 0.12 2.94
N ASP A 268 -16.05 -0.52 3.21
CA ASP A 268 -14.89 0.12 3.83
C ASP A 268 -14.15 1.06 2.85
N ASP A 269 -13.83 0.58 1.65
CA ASP A 269 -12.90 1.25 0.70
C ASP A 269 -13.61 1.83 -0.54
N GLY A 270 -14.85 1.43 -0.79
CA GLY A 270 -15.64 1.80 -1.97
C GLY A 270 -15.34 0.96 -3.21
N MET A 271 -16.35 0.80 -4.08
CA MET A 271 -16.25 0.03 -5.33
C MET A 271 -15.09 0.47 -6.24
N PRO A 272 -14.78 1.77 -6.44
CA PRO A 272 -13.66 2.18 -7.27
C PRO A 272 -12.30 1.66 -6.77
N SER A 273 -12.08 1.58 -5.46
CA SER A 273 -10.86 1.05 -4.84
C SER A 273 -10.75 -0.47 -5.06
N VAL A 274 -11.85 -1.19 -4.86
CA VAL A 274 -11.95 -2.64 -5.11
C VAL A 274 -11.61 -2.96 -6.56
N LEU A 275 -12.21 -2.26 -7.52
CA LEU A 275 -11.92 -2.46 -8.95
C LEU A 275 -10.47 -2.14 -9.32
N ALA A 276 -9.87 -1.11 -8.72
CA ALA A 276 -8.47 -0.78 -8.93
C ALA A 276 -7.55 -1.90 -8.41
N THR A 277 -7.86 -2.48 -7.26
CA THR A 277 -7.13 -3.60 -6.65
C THR A 277 -7.24 -4.87 -7.52
N ILE A 278 -8.46 -5.20 -8.00
CA ILE A 278 -8.66 -6.33 -8.92
C ILE A 278 -7.85 -6.12 -10.21
N LYS A 279 -7.91 -4.94 -10.82
CA LYS A 279 -7.14 -4.61 -12.04
C LYS A 279 -5.62 -4.71 -11.83
N SER A 280 -5.15 -4.37 -10.65
CA SER A 280 -3.73 -4.53 -10.28
C SER A 280 -3.32 -6.00 -10.24
N GLY A 281 -4.06 -6.83 -9.52
CA GLY A 281 -3.84 -8.28 -9.45
C GLY A 281 -3.99 -8.97 -10.82
N MET A 282 -5.02 -8.60 -11.59
CA MET A 282 -5.26 -9.07 -12.95
C MET A 282 -4.05 -8.81 -13.86
N ARG A 283 -3.57 -7.57 -13.91
CA ARG A 283 -2.41 -7.20 -14.75
C ARG A 283 -1.18 -8.04 -14.41
N ALA A 284 -0.89 -8.21 -13.13
CA ALA A 284 0.25 -9.00 -12.67
C ALA A 284 0.05 -10.50 -12.92
N GLY A 285 -1.15 -11.03 -12.68
CA GLY A 285 -1.49 -12.45 -12.88
C GLY A 285 -1.40 -12.88 -14.33
N LEU A 286 -1.95 -12.10 -15.27
CA LEU A 286 -1.88 -12.38 -16.71
C LEU A 286 -0.45 -12.39 -17.26
N GLN A 287 0.50 -11.70 -16.60
CA GLN A 287 1.92 -11.75 -16.96
C GLN A 287 2.64 -13.02 -16.49
N CYS A 288 2.02 -13.80 -15.61
CA CYS A 288 2.58 -15.03 -15.04
C CYS A 288 1.59 -16.20 -15.18
N PRO A 289 1.22 -16.61 -16.42
CA PRO A 289 0.20 -17.63 -16.64
C PRO A 289 0.57 -18.96 -15.99
N ARG A 290 -0.44 -19.62 -15.42
CA ARG A 290 -0.33 -20.92 -14.76
C ARG A 290 -1.47 -21.82 -15.24
N SER A 291 -1.13 -23.03 -15.64
CA SER A 291 -2.08 -24.09 -16.00
C SER A 291 -1.83 -25.33 -15.14
N ARG A 292 -2.73 -26.30 -15.26
CA ARG A 292 -2.61 -27.60 -14.58
C ARG A 292 -1.25 -28.24 -14.89
N PRO A 293 -0.53 -28.77 -13.88
CA PRO A 293 0.68 -29.57 -14.15
C PRO A 293 0.36 -30.73 -15.05
N THR A 294 1.06 -30.85 -16.18
CA THR A 294 1.04 -32.05 -17.01
C THR A 294 1.72 -33.19 -16.24
N ARG A 295 1.01 -34.30 -16.04
CA ARG A 295 1.59 -35.53 -15.48
C ARG A 295 2.54 -36.17 -16.46
#